data_7a987c2f6478dfc822dd17f792ced7d6
#
_entry.id   7a987c2f6478dfc822dd17f792ced7d6
#
_cell.length_a   1.000
_cell.length_b   1.000
_cell.length_c   1.000
_cell.angle_alpha   90.00
_cell.angle_beta   90.00
_cell.angle_gamma   90.00
#
_symmetry.space_group_name_H-M   'P 1'
#
loop_
_entity.id
_entity.type
_entity.pdbx_description
1 polymer ?
#
loop_
_entity_poly.entity_id
_entity_poly.type
_entity_poly.pdbx_seq_one_letter_code
_entity_poly.pdbx_strand_id
1 'polypeptide(L)'
;MTRLGLALLALLTCVGVAGPGHAEPPTVARVGAIQDRFDPLGPPVQSLALPNGRTVHYSDTGEAGWRPVLFVGGTGTSARAFLMTEFLQTLRRQLKLRLITVERNGFGDTALVPGWTYSDYAQEVRAVLDRLGVDRFAGLAISGGGPYLVQVASAMPDRLISVHMLAAATQRPPDDPICKTPAPALAGAVKPSVQNPRVWWAFPPTSPTAAIPGFADTAYDEGARAFFIHGQMGDPAPQVAELQRYCGPLADLAAVKAPAFIYQGTADPLVTMQSAEYWRAHFPNVARLRVYPGEAHDIQYRHWDQVLLDLSGHPELTMLCMKGRSQAVPETEAARLLKTGATLGVCAWRR
;
A
#
# COMPACT_ATOMS: atom_id res chain seq x y z
N MET A 1 13.94 -62.19 -53.89
CA MET A 1 14.60 -60.88 -53.70
C MET A 1 13.49 -59.88 -53.32
N THR A 2 13.24 -59.73 -52.09
CA THR A 2 12.13 -58.93 -51.53
C THR A 2 12.72 -57.72 -50.78
N ARG A 3 12.39 -56.52 -51.23
CA ARG A 3 12.79 -55.26 -50.59
C ARG A 3 11.74 -54.88 -49.56
N LEU A 4 12.13 -54.85 -48.29
CA LEU A 4 11.33 -54.24 -47.20
C LEU A 4 11.56 -52.71 -47.25
N GLY A 5 10.47 -51.97 -47.37
CA GLY A 5 10.46 -50.50 -47.16
C GLY A 5 10.14 -50.18 -45.71
N LEU A 6 11.06 -49.49 -45.02
CA LEU A 6 10.80 -48.88 -43.70
C LEU A 6 10.07 -47.55 -43.89
N ALA A 7 8.86 -47.47 -43.37
CA ALA A 7 8.13 -46.22 -43.24
C ALA A 7 8.50 -45.57 -41.87
N LEU A 8 9.15 -44.39 -41.91
CA LEU A 8 9.43 -43.56 -40.75
C LEU A 8 8.16 -42.74 -40.41
N LEU A 9 7.51 -43.06 -39.34
CA LEU A 9 6.42 -42.23 -38.77
C LEU A 9 7.06 -41.08 -37.96
N ALA A 10 6.99 -39.85 -38.45
CA ALA A 10 7.36 -38.65 -37.69
C ALA A 10 6.20 -38.27 -36.79
N LEU A 11 6.36 -38.49 -35.47
CA LEU A 11 5.46 -37.90 -34.44
C LEU A 11 5.76 -36.39 -34.30
N LEU A 12 4.90 -35.56 -34.85
CA LEU A 12 4.88 -34.13 -34.52
C LEU A 12 4.24 -34.02 -33.09
N THR A 13 5.07 -33.77 -32.09
CA THR A 13 4.61 -33.31 -30.78
C THR A 13 4.29 -31.83 -30.88
N CYS A 14 3.01 -31.47 -30.95
CA CYS A 14 2.55 -30.10 -30.73
C CYS A 14 2.82 -29.71 -29.27
N VAL A 15 3.89 -28.94 -29.06
CA VAL A 15 4.09 -28.22 -27.80
C VAL A 15 3.09 -27.08 -27.79
N GLY A 16 1.98 -27.24 -27.11
CA GLY A 16 1.02 -26.18 -26.86
C GLY A 16 1.69 -25.13 -25.98
N VAL A 17 1.93 -23.94 -26.53
CA VAL A 17 2.29 -22.76 -25.76
C VAL A 17 1.05 -22.41 -24.93
N ALA A 18 1.09 -22.72 -23.63
CA ALA A 18 0.09 -22.26 -22.69
C ALA A 18 0.14 -20.72 -22.66
N GLY A 19 -0.89 -20.06 -23.22
CA GLY A 19 -1.11 -18.65 -23.07
C GLY A 19 -1.20 -18.25 -21.58
N PRO A 20 -1.02 -16.97 -21.23
CA PRO A 20 -1.13 -16.53 -19.85
C PRO A 20 -2.52 -16.93 -19.33
N GLY A 21 -2.55 -17.92 -18.45
CA GLY A 21 -3.77 -18.38 -17.82
C GLY A 21 -4.42 -17.21 -17.10
N HIS A 22 -5.61 -16.81 -17.52
CA HIS A 22 -6.46 -15.97 -16.70
C HIS A 22 -6.72 -16.77 -15.41
N ALA A 23 -6.19 -16.24 -14.28
CA ALA A 23 -6.50 -16.81 -12.99
C ALA A 23 -8.04 -16.80 -12.83
N GLU A 24 -8.63 -17.93 -12.46
CA GLU A 24 -10.06 -17.95 -12.12
C GLU A 24 -10.35 -16.86 -11.09
N PRO A 25 -11.46 -16.12 -11.23
CA PRO A 25 -11.84 -15.08 -10.27
C PRO A 25 -11.90 -15.72 -8.88
N PRO A 26 -11.36 -15.08 -7.84
CA PRO A 26 -11.38 -15.62 -6.51
C PRO A 26 -12.83 -15.80 -6.09
N THR A 27 -13.19 -17.03 -5.72
CA THR A 27 -14.44 -17.29 -5.03
C THR A 27 -14.33 -16.62 -3.68
N VAL A 28 -14.76 -15.37 -3.56
CA VAL A 28 -14.84 -14.65 -2.31
C VAL A 28 -16.00 -15.23 -1.52
N ALA A 29 -15.78 -16.42 -0.95
CA ALA A 29 -16.72 -17.06 -0.08
C ALA A 29 -16.84 -16.20 1.19
N ARG A 30 -18.04 -15.62 1.40
CA ARG A 30 -18.48 -15.00 2.64
C ARG A 30 -17.35 -14.34 3.44
N VAL A 31 -17.00 -13.13 3.08
CA VAL A 31 -16.37 -12.26 4.07
C VAL A 31 -17.50 -11.90 5.06
N GLY A 32 -17.54 -12.58 6.20
CA GLY A 32 -18.48 -12.30 7.29
C GLY A 32 -18.28 -10.89 7.84
N ALA A 33 -18.88 -10.59 8.97
CA ALA A 33 -18.50 -9.44 9.77
C ALA A 33 -16.98 -9.43 9.96
N ILE A 34 -16.37 -8.25 10.17
CA ILE A 34 -14.94 -8.17 10.52
C ILE A 34 -14.72 -9.10 11.73
N GLN A 35 -14.15 -10.27 11.45
CA GLN A 35 -13.84 -11.27 12.47
C GLN A 35 -12.36 -11.23 12.82
N ASP A 36 -11.56 -10.62 11.98
CA ASP A 36 -10.14 -10.50 12.19
C ASP A 36 -9.89 -9.53 13.34
N ARG A 37 -9.12 -9.98 14.30
CA ARG A 37 -8.57 -9.14 15.33
C ARG A 37 -7.23 -8.63 14.85
N PHE A 38 -6.95 -7.36 15.13
CA PHE A 38 -5.59 -6.88 14.99
C PHE A 38 -4.69 -7.75 15.88
N ASP A 39 -3.67 -8.34 15.27
CA ASP A 39 -2.59 -8.95 16.02
C ASP A 39 -1.65 -7.83 16.51
N PRO A 40 -1.63 -7.49 17.82
CA PRO A 40 -0.79 -6.41 18.31
C PRO A 40 0.70 -6.69 18.15
N LEU A 41 1.08 -7.96 18.01
CA LEU A 41 2.47 -8.33 17.76
C LEU A 41 2.79 -8.27 16.27
N GLY A 42 1.85 -8.71 15.42
CA GLY A 42 2.07 -8.84 13.97
C GLY A 42 3.29 -9.70 13.62
N PRO A 43 3.72 -9.72 12.38
CA PRO A 43 4.99 -10.33 12.01
C PRO A 43 6.14 -9.54 12.65
N PRO A 44 7.22 -10.22 13.06
CA PRO A 44 8.36 -9.56 13.69
C PRO A 44 9.00 -8.56 12.73
N VAL A 45 9.49 -7.44 13.27
CA VAL A 45 10.37 -6.56 12.54
C VAL A 45 11.73 -7.24 12.44
N GLN A 46 12.21 -7.40 11.22
CA GLN A 46 13.49 -8.01 10.88
C GLN A 46 14.49 -6.91 10.54
N SER A 47 15.79 -7.23 10.62
CA SER A 47 16.85 -6.30 10.26
C SER A 47 17.73 -6.84 9.13
N LEU A 48 18.23 -5.93 8.31
CA LEU A 48 19.17 -6.20 7.24
C LEU A 48 20.34 -5.20 7.33
N ALA A 49 21.55 -5.70 7.60
CA ALA A 49 22.76 -4.89 7.50
C ALA A 49 23.13 -4.68 6.04
N LEU A 50 23.33 -3.44 5.64
CA LEU A 50 23.74 -3.05 4.28
C LEU A 50 25.27 -2.87 4.21
N PRO A 51 25.89 -3.00 3.01
CA PRO A 51 27.34 -2.85 2.85
C PRO A 51 27.90 -1.48 3.28
N ASN A 52 27.06 -0.43 3.27
CA ASN A 52 27.43 0.91 3.73
C ASN A 52 27.40 1.09 5.26
N GLY A 53 27.17 0.01 6.02
CA GLY A 53 27.11 0.01 7.48
C GLY A 53 25.73 0.39 8.05
N ARG A 54 24.74 0.76 7.22
CA ARG A 54 23.37 1.04 7.67
C ARG A 54 22.63 -0.27 7.94
N THR A 55 21.83 -0.28 8.98
CA THR A 55 20.84 -1.34 9.23
C THR A 55 19.46 -0.85 8.86
N VAL A 56 18.78 -1.59 8.01
CA VAL A 56 17.40 -1.35 7.58
C VAL A 56 16.48 -2.35 8.27
N HIS A 57 15.33 -1.88 8.71
CA HIS A 57 14.33 -2.73 9.35
C HIS A 57 13.11 -2.88 8.43
N TYR A 58 12.49 -4.04 8.46
CA TYR A 58 11.35 -4.36 7.62
C TYR A 58 10.44 -5.39 8.27
N SER A 59 9.19 -5.41 7.85
CA SER A 59 8.22 -6.46 8.18
C SER A 59 7.78 -7.18 6.93
N ASP A 60 7.48 -8.46 7.07
CA ASP A 60 7.06 -9.35 5.99
C ASP A 60 6.06 -10.37 6.54
N THR A 61 4.88 -10.47 5.94
CA THR A 61 3.88 -11.46 6.35
C THR A 61 4.29 -12.91 6.04
N GLY A 62 5.30 -13.10 5.19
CA GLY A 62 6.08 -14.35 5.09
C GLY A 62 5.46 -15.46 4.25
N GLU A 63 4.32 -15.27 3.59
CA GLU A 63 3.69 -16.32 2.79
C GLU A 63 4.42 -16.51 1.45
N ALA A 64 5.26 -17.55 1.38
CA ALA A 64 6.00 -17.88 0.17
C ALA A 64 5.06 -18.24 -0.99
N GLY A 65 5.41 -17.79 -2.20
CA GLY A 65 4.62 -18.05 -3.42
C GLY A 65 3.38 -17.17 -3.57
N TRP A 66 3.05 -16.33 -2.58
CA TRP A 66 1.99 -15.35 -2.71
C TRP A 66 2.47 -14.11 -3.45
N ARG A 67 1.53 -13.33 -4.01
CA ARG A 67 1.85 -12.09 -4.72
C ARG A 67 2.45 -11.07 -3.76
N PRO A 68 3.71 -10.65 -3.96
CA PRO A 68 4.34 -9.67 -3.08
C PRO A 68 3.77 -8.28 -3.32
N VAL A 69 3.52 -7.56 -2.24
CA VAL A 69 3.08 -6.17 -2.22
C VAL A 69 4.03 -5.37 -1.32
N LEU A 70 4.77 -4.45 -1.91
CA LEU A 70 5.50 -3.44 -1.14
C LEU A 70 4.49 -2.41 -0.63
N PHE A 71 4.28 -2.38 0.67
CA PHE A 71 3.38 -1.45 1.33
C PHE A 71 4.19 -0.26 1.89
N VAL A 72 3.91 0.94 1.39
CA VAL A 72 4.53 2.19 1.86
C VAL A 72 3.49 2.99 2.63
N GLY A 73 3.62 3.02 3.94
CA GLY A 73 2.68 3.71 4.84
C GLY A 73 2.70 5.23 4.70
N GLY A 74 1.71 5.88 5.29
CA GLY A 74 1.59 7.34 5.33
C GLY A 74 2.66 8.02 6.19
N THR A 75 2.63 9.34 6.24
CA THR A 75 3.56 10.16 7.05
C THR A 75 3.63 9.66 8.49
N GLY A 76 4.83 9.57 9.04
CA GLY A 76 5.04 9.24 10.46
C GLY A 76 4.82 7.76 10.81
N THR A 77 4.82 6.84 9.84
CA THR A 77 4.59 5.41 10.09
C THR A 77 5.87 4.57 10.00
N SER A 78 5.91 3.45 10.76
CA SER A 78 6.98 2.46 10.74
C SER A 78 6.67 1.28 9.79
N ALA A 79 7.52 0.23 9.81
CA ALA A 79 7.28 -1.01 9.10
C ALA A 79 6.00 -1.76 9.54
N ARG A 80 5.37 -1.37 10.65
CA ARG A 80 4.16 -2.00 11.16
C ARG A 80 2.87 -1.32 10.69
N ALA A 81 2.96 -0.26 9.88
CA ALA A 81 1.81 0.52 9.41
C ALA A 81 0.73 -0.34 8.71
N PHE A 82 1.13 -1.40 8.02
CA PHE A 82 0.19 -2.30 7.37
C PHE A 82 -0.75 -3.03 8.36
N LEU A 83 -0.38 -3.14 9.65
CA LEU A 83 -1.27 -3.73 10.67
C LEU A 83 -2.60 -3.00 10.76
N MET A 84 -2.63 -1.70 10.48
CA MET A 84 -3.88 -0.93 10.42
C MET A 84 -4.83 -1.38 9.32
N THR A 85 -4.38 -2.21 8.37
CA THR A 85 -5.20 -2.78 7.30
C THR A 85 -5.57 -4.25 7.54
N GLU A 86 -5.00 -4.89 8.56
CA GLU A 86 -5.17 -6.32 8.86
C GLU A 86 -6.55 -6.67 9.47
N PHE A 87 -7.44 -5.69 9.66
CA PHE A 87 -8.85 -5.96 9.94
C PHE A 87 -9.55 -6.70 8.78
N LEU A 88 -8.93 -6.79 7.61
CA LEU A 88 -9.33 -7.63 6.47
C LEU A 88 -8.28 -8.71 6.15
N GLN A 89 -7.53 -9.16 7.14
CA GLN A 89 -6.49 -10.19 6.96
C GLN A 89 -7.04 -11.46 6.29
N THR A 90 -8.25 -11.91 6.67
CA THR A 90 -8.86 -13.09 6.06
C THR A 90 -9.03 -12.90 4.56
N LEU A 91 -9.54 -11.75 4.10
CA LEU A 91 -9.67 -11.46 2.67
C LEU A 91 -8.30 -11.39 1.98
N ARG A 92 -7.33 -10.69 2.58
CA ARG A 92 -5.96 -10.60 2.06
C ARG A 92 -5.36 -12.00 1.85
N ARG A 93 -5.52 -12.89 2.83
CA ARG A 93 -5.03 -14.27 2.76
C ARG A 93 -5.74 -15.10 1.71
N GLN A 94 -7.06 -14.95 1.56
CA GLN A 94 -7.83 -15.61 0.49
C GLN A 94 -7.33 -15.17 -0.90
N LEU A 95 -6.97 -13.89 -1.05
CA LEU A 95 -6.43 -13.32 -2.29
C LEU A 95 -4.93 -13.60 -2.48
N LYS A 96 -4.28 -14.31 -1.55
CA LYS A 96 -2.86 -14.69 -1.59
C LYS A 96 -1.93 -13.49 -1.78
N LEU A 97 -2.13 -12.44 -0.99
CA LEU A 97 -1.29 -11.25 -0.97
C LEU A 97 -0.32 -11.28 0.22
N ARG A 98 0.99 -11.15 -0.06
CA ARG A 98 2.08 -11.05 0.92
C ARG A 98 2.47 -9.59 1.04
N LEU A 99 2.35 -9.00 2.23
CA LEU A 99 2.72 -7.61 2.47
C LEU A 99 4.16 -7.54 2.98
N ILE A 100 4.93 -6.63 2.39
CA ILE A 100 6.30 -6.31 2.76
C ILE A 100 6.37 -4.80 2.97
N THR A 101 6.89 -4.37 4.11
CA THR A 101 7.08 -2.95 4.45
C THR A 101 8.51 -2.71 4.87
N VAL A 102 9.14 -1.66 4.35
CA VAL A 102 10.50 -1.25 4.74
C VAL A 102 10.40 0.05 5.52
N GLU A 103 11.07 0.11 6.66
CA GLU A 103 11.09 1.31 7.49
C GLU A 103 11.80 2.47 6.80
N ARG A 104 11.26 3.65 6.99
CA ARG A 104 11.86 4.89 6.50
C ARG A 104 12.82 5.45 7.53
N ASN A 105 13.63 6.38 7.09
CA ASN A 105 14.67 7.01 7.88
C ASN A 105 14.15 7.67 9.17
N GLY A 106 14.58 7.14 10.31
CA GLY A 106 14.22 7.65 11.64
C GLY A 106 12.93 7.09 12.22
N PHE A 107 12.21 6.20 11.51
CA PHE A 107 10.98 5.59 12.01
C PHE A 107 11.21 4.15 12.47
N GLY A 108 10.40 3.70 13.45
CA GLY A 108 10.51 2.37 14.01
C GLY A 108 11.90 2.11 14.60
N ASP A 109 12.51 1.02 14.20
CA ASP A 109 13.84 0.62 14.66
C ASP A 109 14.98 1.18 13.80
N THR A 110 14.67 1.91 12.72
CA THR A 110 15.64 2.44 11.77
C THR A 110 16.16 3.83 12.20
N ALA A 111 17.47 3.95 12.37
CA ALA A 111 18.11 5.20 12.82
C ALA A 111 17.88 6.36 11.84
N LEU A 112 17.73 7.58 12.38
CA LEU A 112 17.70 8.81 11.59
C LEU A 112 19.11 9.17 11.12
N VAL A 113 19.29 9.24 9.80
CA VAL A 113 20.54 9.67 9.16
C VAL A 113 20.30 10.99 8.44
N PRO A 114 21.08 12.06 8.75
CA PRO A 114 21.01 13.32 8.03
C PRO A 114 21.31 13.15 6.54
N GLY A 115 20.63 13.93 5.69
CA GLY A 115 20.89 13.93 4.25
C GLY A 115 20.35 12.70 3.49
N TRP A 116 19.70 11.75 4.16
CA TRP A 116 19.08 10.59 3.53
C TRP A 116 17.93 11.02 2.59
N THR A 117 17.83 10.38 1.43
CA THR A 117 16.97 10.76 0.32
C THR A 117 15.96 9.69 -0.07
N TYR A 118 15.03 10.01 -0.98
CA TYR A 118 14.16 9.01 -1.59
C TYR A 118 14.96 7.93 -2.37
N SER A 119 16.12 8.32 -2.96
CA SER A 119 16.99 7.37 -3.67
C SER A 119 17.59 6.34 -2.71
N ASP A 120 17.97 6.77 -1.52
CA ASP A 120 18.44 5.85 -0.48
C ASP A 120 17.35 4.87 -0.07
N TYR A 121 16.09 5.35 0.08
CA TYR A 121 14.95 4.47 0.32
C TYR A 121 14.77 3.41 -0.76
N ALA A 122 14.84 3.82 -2.03
CA ALA A 122 14.71 2.87 -3.13
C ALA A 122 15.81 1.80 -3.15
N GLN A 123 17.04 2.17 -2.76
CA GLN A 123 18.15 1.21 -2.60
C GLN A 123 17.92 0.26 -1.42
N GLU A 124 17.44 0.78 -0.30
CA GLU A 124 17.10 -0.01 0.89
C GLU A 124 15.97 -1.01 0.58
N VAL A 125 14.92 -0.56 -0.10
CA VAL A 125 13.83 -1.43 -0.57
C VAL A 125 14.36 -2.51 -1.52
N ARG A 126 15.22 -2.15 -2.48
CA ARG A 126 15.84 -3.13 -3.38
C ARG A 126 16.58 -4.20 -2.60
N ALA A 127 17.42 -3.81 -1.65
CA ALA A 127 18.20 -4.74 -0.83
C ALA A 127 17.31 -5.70 -0.03
N VAL A 128 16.21 -5.21 0.54
CA VAL A 128 15.24 -6.05 1.27
C VAL A 128 14.53 -7.01 0.32
N LEU A 129 14.03 -6.53 -0.84
CA LEU A 129 13.37 -7.39 -1.83
C LEU A 129 14.31 -8.48 -2.37
N ASP A 130 15.58 -8.13 -2.63
CA ASP A 130 16.60 -9.09 -3.08
C ASP A 130 16.91 -10.14 -1.99
N ARG A 131 17.02 -9.70 -0.72
CA ARG A 131 17.19 -10.60 0.45
C ARG A 131 16.02 -11.58 0.60
N LEU A 132 14.80 -11.16 0.26
CA LEU A 132 13.57 -11.95 0.35
C LEU A 132 13.31 -12.80 -0.92
N GLY A 133 14.16 -12.72 -1.94
CA GLY A 133 13.97 -13.42 -3.22
C GLY A 133 12.73 -12.94 -3.99
N VAL A 134 12.37 -11.66 -3.87
CA VAL A 134 11.20 -11.08 -4.52
C VAL A 134 11.64 -10.41 -5.81
N ASP A 135 11.47 -11.06 -6.95
CA ASP A 135 11.84 -10.52 -8.26
C ASP A 135 10.85 -9.44 -8.74
N ARG A 136 9.56 -9.67 -8.57
CA ARG A 136 8.50 -8.74 -8.99
C ARG A 136 7.50 -8.50 -7.87
N PHE A 137 6.97 -7.29 -7.79
CA PHE A 137 6.07 -6.88 -6.73
C PHE A 137 5.03 -5.86 -7.22
N ALA A 138 3.88 -5.79 -6.55
CA ALA A 138 2.98 -4.65 -6.64
C ALA A 138 3.42 -3.59 -5.62
N GLY A 139 3.47 -2.33 -6.02
CA GLY A 139 3.74 -1.24 -5.10
C GLY A 139 2.44 -0.58 -4.62
N LEU A 140 2.34 -0.30 -3.33
CA LEU A 140 1.20 0.40 -2.75
C LEU A 140 1.69 1.52 -1.84
N ALA A 141 1.15 2.72 -2.02
CA ALA A 141 1.42 3.86 -1.14
C ALA A 141 0.15 4.46 -0.58
N ILE A 142 0.19 4.81 0.70
CA ILE A 142 -0.85 5.57 1.38
C ILE A 142 -0.32 6.96 1.70
N SER A 143 -1.11 8.02 1.42
CA SER A 143 -0.83 9.38 1.88
C SER A 143 0.62 9.81 1.57
N GLY A 144 1.39 10.23 2.58
CA GLY A 144 2.80 10.61 2.47
C GLY A 144 3.75 9.52 1.97
N GLY A 145 3.28 8.29 1.78
CA GLY A 145 4.04 7.22 1.12
C GLY A 145 4.21 7.42 -0.39
N GLY A 146 3.40 8.28 -1.02
CA GLY A 146 3.41 8.50 -2.46
C GLY A 146 4.79 8.82 -3.04
N PRO A 147 5.49 9.86 -2.59
CA PRO A 147 6.83 10.22 -3.07
C PRO A 147 7.86 9.09 -2.94
N TYR A 148 7.78 8.31 -1.88
CA TYR A 148 8.67 7.17 -1.66
C TYR A 148 8.43 6.05 -2.68
N LEU A 149 7.15 5.69 -2.90
CA LEU A 149 6.80 4.66 -3.87
C LEU A 149 7.17 5.08 -5.29
N VAL A 150 6.98 6.34 -5.65
CA VAL A 150 7.37 6.88 -6.95
C VAL A 150 8.87 6.72 -7.21
N GLN A 151 9.70 7.00 -6.21
CA GLN A 151 11.14 6.78 -6.33
C GLN A 151 11.50 5.30 -6.48
N VAL A 152 10.83 4.42 -5.74
CA VAL A 152 11.00 2.97 -5.89
C VAL A 152 10.57 2.51 -7.28
N ALA A 153 9.43 3.00 -7.77
CA ALA A 153 8.89 2.67 -9.09
C ALA A 153 9.82 3.11 -10.23
N SER A 154 10.36 4.32 -10.13
CA SER A 154 11.33 4.85 -11.09
C SER A 154 12.67 4.08 -11.06
N ALA A 155 13.13 3.66 -9.87
CA ALA A 155 14.39 2.93 -9.71
C ALA A 155 14.31 1.46 -10.14
N MET A 156 13.12 0.86 -10.14
CA MET A 156 12.90 -0.57 -10.44
C MET A 156 11.67 -0.80 -11.35
N PRO A 157 11.54 -0.09 -12.49
CA PRO A 157 10.32 -0.14 -13.29
C PRO A 157 9.98 -1.54 -13.82
N ASP A 158 11.00 -2.36 -14.14
CA ASP A 158 10.81 -3.71 -14.69
C ASP A 158 10.38 -4.74 -13.62
N ARG A 159 10.55 -4.42 -12.35
CA ARG A 159 10.12 -5.28 -11.22
C ARG A 159 8.67 -5.04 -10.80
N LEU A 160 8.02 -4.01 -11.32
CA LEU A 160 6.65 -3.68 -10.94
C LEU A 160 5.63 -4.59 -11.64
N ILE A 161 4.67 -5.09 -10.87
CA ILE A 161 3.46 -5.75 -11.36
C ILE A 161 2.36 -4.69 -11.56
N SER A 162 2.19 -3.80 -10.58
CA SER A 162 1.23 -2.69 -10.58
C SER A 162 1.67 -1.63 -9.55
N VAL A 163 1.10 -0.43 -9.65
CA VAL A 163 1.31 0.67 -8.69
C VAL A 163 -0.06 1.14 -8.19
N HIS A 164 -0.21 1.26 -6.87
CA HIS A 164 -1.47 1.65 -6.22
C HIS A 164 -1.26 2.88 -5.34
N MET A 165 -1.95 3.98 -5.65
CA MET A 165 -1.80 5.29 -5.02
C MET A 165 -3.09 5.62 -4.25
N LEU A 166 -3.10 5.39 -2.93
CA LEU A 166 -4.26 5.51 -2.05
C LEU A 166 -4.23 6.84 -1.30
N ALA A 167 -5.07 7.79 -1.68
CA ALA A 167 -4.99 9.15 -1.16
C ALA A 167 -3.53 9.61 -1.05
N ALA A 168 -2.71 9.30 -2.08
CA ALA A 168 -1.27 9.43 -2.03
C ALA A 168 -0.83 10.85 -2.36
N ALA A 169 -0.07 11.45 -1.45
CA ALA A 169 0.46 12.79 -1.61
C ALA A 169 1.49 12.87 -2.74
N THR A 170 1.59 14.05 -3.33
CA THR A 170 2.63 14.45 -4.28
C THR A 170 3.72 15.27 -3.59
N GLN A 171 4.63 15.83 -4.35
CA GLN A 171 5.53 16.87 -3.88
C GLN A 171 4.74 18.09 -3.38
N ARG A 172 5.20 18.69 -2.28
CA ARG A 172 4.69 19.99 -1.85
C ARG A 172 5.21 21.10 -2.76
N PRO A 173 4.38 22.07 -3.10
CA PRO A 173 4.84 23.21 -3.88
C PRO A 173 5.89 24.02 -3.08
N PRO A 174 6.84 24.70 -3.76
CA PRO A 174 7.92 25.43 -3.07
C PRO A 174 7.44 26.57 -2.15
N ASP A 175 6.23 27.06 -2.37
CA ASP A 175 5.59 28.10 -1.57
C ASP A 175 4.77 27.56 -0.39
N ASP A 176 4.63 26.24 -0.27
CA ASP A 176 3.99 25.61 0.90
C ASP A 176 4.66 26.08 2.20
N PRO A 177 3.89 26.46 3.22
CA PRO A 177 4.43 26.89 4.51
C PRO A 177 5.41 25.90 5.14
N ILE A 178 5.19 24.60 4.99
CA ILE A 178 6.10 23.55 5.50
C ILE A 178 7.49 23.68 4.86
N CYS A 179 7.56 23.99 3.56
CA CYS A 179 8.83 24.12 2.84
C CYS A 179 9.62 25.37 3.22
N LYS A 180 8.93 26.41 3.75
CA LYS A 180 9.53 27.66 4.20
C LYS A 180 9.81 27.71 5.70
N THR A 181 9.23 26.80 6.46
CA THR A 181 9.33 26.81 7.92
C THR A 181 10.65 26.14 8.37
N PRO A 182 11.48 26.81 9.17
CA PRO A 182 12.70 26.22 9.72
C PRO A 182 12.41 24.98 10.57
N ALA A 183 13.33 24.00 10.55
CA ALA A 183 13.19 22.73 11.28
C ALA A 183 12.81 22.89 12.78
N PRO A 184 13.39 23.82 13.56
CA PRO A 184 12.99 24.01 14.96
C PRO A 184 11.52 24.41 15.14
N ALA A 185 10.98 25.24 14.23
CA ALA A 185 9.59 25.66 14.28
C ALA A 185 8.65 24.51 13.86
N LEU A 186 9.01 23.73 12.84
CA LEU A 186 8.30 22.49 12.48
C LEU A 186 8.30 21.50 13.64
N ALA A 187 9.44 21.33 14.32
CA ALA A 187 9.55 20.47 15.49
C ALA A 187 8.56 20.86 16.59
N GLY A 188 8.44 22.17 16.86
CA GLY A 188 7.45 22.69 17.79
C GLY A 188 6.01 22.37 17.36
N ALA A 189 5.71 22.49 16.08
CA ALA A 189 4.38 22.26 15.54
C ALA A 189 3.97 20.76 15.58
N VAL A 190 4.89 19.84 15.30
CA VAL A 190 4.58 18.39 15.27
C VAL A 190 4.71 17.70 16.62
N LYS A 191 5.42 18.32 17.57
CA LYS A 191 5.69 17.74 18.89
C LYS A 191 4.46 17.23 19.64
N PRO A 192 3.32 17.93 19.69
CA PRO A 192 2.12 17.43 20.35
C PRO A 192 1.61 16.11 19.81
N SER A 193 1.66 15.94 18.48
CA SER A 193 1.22 14.68 17.82
C SER A 193 2.19 13.53 18.08
N VAL A 194 3.50 13.83 18.09
CA VAL A 194 4.55 12.84 18.39
C VAL A 194 4.50 12.40 19.85
N GLN A 195 4.16 13.32 20.76
CA GLN A 195 3.99 13.00 22.17
C GLN A 195 2.68 12.26 22.48
N ASN A 196 1.68 12.42 21.61
CA ASN A 196 0.40 11.73 21.72
C ASN A 196 -0.03 11.16 20.38
N PRO A 197 0.47 9.98 19.99
CA PRO A 197 0.13 9.35 18.71
C PRO A 197 -1.38 9.13 18.49
N ARG A 198 -2.19 9.03 19.54
CA ARG A 198 -3.66 8.95 19.42
C ARG A 198 -4.25 10.17 18.73
N VAL A 199 -3.68 11.36 18.96
CA VAL A 199 -4.13 12.60 18.31
C VAL A 199 -3.81 12.57 16.82
N TRP A 200 -2.68 12.02 16.45
CA TRP A 200 -2.27 11.89 15.04
C TRP A 200 -3.24 11.01 14.24
N TRP A 201 -3.69 9.92 14.85
CA TRP A 201 -4.59 8.95 14.24
C TRP A 201 -6.07 9.19 14.54
N ALA A 202 -6.45 10.36 15.09
CA ALA A 202 -7.83 10.69 15.39
C ALA A 202 -8.64 10.89 14.11
N PHE A 203 -9.33 9.86 13.70
CA PHE A 203 -10.36 9.99 12.66
C PHE A 203 -11.62 10.63 13.24
N PRO A 204 -12.40 11.36 12.44
CA PRO A 204 -13.71 11.86 12.89
C PRO A 204 -14.55 10.72 13.46
N PRO A 205 -15.33 10.94 14.55
CA PRO A 205 -16.18 9.91 15.12
C PRO A 205 -17.20 9.32 14.12
N THR A 206 -17.51 10.07 13.05
CA THR A 206 -18.38 9.65 11.96
C THR A 206 -17.67 8.78 10.93
N SER A 207 -16.34 8.65 10.98
CA SER A 207 -15.60 7.78 10.08
C SER A 207 -15.92 6.31 10.38
N PRO A 208 -16.26 5.50 9.37
CA PRO A 208 -16.44 4.06 9.56
C PRO A 208 -15.22 3.37 10.16
N THR A 209 -14.02 3.88 9.94
CA THR A 209 -12.79 3.34 10.55
C THR A 209 -12.79 3.39 12.07
N ALA A 210 -13.45 4.38 12.67
CA ALA A 210 -13.62 4.47 14.12
C ALA A 210 -14.44 3.29 14.69
N ALA A 211 -15.24 2.62 13.87
CA ALA A 211 -16.04 1.45 14.27
C ALA A 211 -15.29 0.12 14.12
N ILE A 212 -14.06 0.12 13.58
CA ILE A 212 -13.25 -1.11 13.45
C ILE A 212 -12.71 -1.48 14.84
N PRO A 213 -13.06 -2.66 15.40
CA PRO A 213 -12.56 -3.07 16.70
C PRO A 213 -11.04 -3.14 16.73
N GLY A 214 -10.40 -2.47 17.69
CA GLY A 214 -8.94 -2.45 17.85
C GLY A 214 -8.19 -1.49 16.93
N PHE A 215 -8.84 -0.82 15.98
CA PHE A 215 -8.15 0.11 15.05
C PHE A 215 -7.42 1.23 15.80
N ALA A 216 -8.10 1.89 16.74
CA ALA A 216 -7.50 2.99 17.50
C ALA A 216 -6.30 2.54 18.34
N ASP A 217 -6.35 1.33 18.92
CA ASP A 217 -5.24 0.78 19.70
C ASP A 217 -4.06 0.39 18.80
N THR A 218 -4.32 -0.24 17.66
CA THR A 218 -3.28 -0.56 16.65
C THR A 218 -2.62 0.71 16.13
N ALA A 219 -3.40 1.75 15.83
CA ALA A 219 -2.86 3.04 15.37
C ALA A 219 -2.01 3.72 16.46
N TYR A 220 -2.42 3.61 17.73
CA TYR A 220 -1.62 4.11 18.85
C TYR A 220 -0.31 3.35 18.97
N ASP A 221 -0.33 2.02 18.92
CA ASP A 221 0.88 1.19 19.00
C ASP A 221 1.83 1.48 17.86
N GLU A 222 1.31 1.68 16.64
CA GLU A 222 2.11 2.05 15.48
C GLU A 222 2.77 3.42 15.67
N GLY A 223 2.00 4.41 16.11
CA GLY A 223 2.55 5.75 16.38
C GLY A 223 3.58 5.73 17.52
N ALA A 224 3.31 4.99 18.60
CA ALA A 224 4.24 4.83 19.69
C ALA A 224 5.55 4.17 19.21
N ARG A 225 5.45 3.13 18.39
CA ARG A 225 6.61 2.46 17.83
C ARG A 225 7.41 3.38 16.93
N ALA A 226 6.75 4.16 16.07
CA ALA A 226 7.42 5.07 15.14
C ALA A 226 8.24 6.16 15.86
N PHE A 227 7.76 6.65 17.01
CA PHE A 227 8.36 7.80 17.68
C PHE A 227 9.05 7.48 19.02
N PHE A 228 8.77 6.33 19.64
CA PHE A 228 9.25 6.01 21.00
C PHE A 228 10.43 5.05 21.03
N ILE A 229 10.73 4.40 19.90
CA ILE A 229 11.90 3.52 19.80
C ILE A 229 13.17 4.39 19.85
N HIS A 230 14.27 3.81 20.26
CA HIS A 230 15.57 4.45 20.57
C HIS A 230 15.61 5.28 21.85
N GLY A 231 14.65 5.11 22.77
CA GLY A 231 14.61 5.86 24.03
C GLY A 231 14.31 7.36 23.88
N GLN A 232 13.87 7.79 22.69
CA GLN A 232 13.56 9.17 22.37
C GLN A 232 12.05 9.40 22.27
N MET A 233 11.35 9.10 23.35
CA MET A 233 9.91 9.29 23.41
C MET A 233 9.55 10.74 23.08
N GLY A 234 8.77 10.95 22.02
CA GLY A 234 8.35 12.27 21.60
C GLY A 234 9.39 13.08 20.83
N ASP A 235 10.42 12.46 20.24
CA ASP A 235 11.35 13.14 19.33
C ASP A 235 10.66 13.50 18.01
N PRO A 236 10.52 14.79 17.67
CA PRO A 236 9.92 15.23 16.42
C PRO A 236 10.86 15.14 15.20
N ALA A 237 12.16 14.89 15.38
CA ALA A 237 13.16 14.99 14.32
C ALA A 237 12.89 14.10 13.11
N PRO A 238 12.48 12.83 13.23
CA PRO A 238 12.15 11.99 12.09
C PRO A 238 11.00 12.56 11.25
N GLN A 239 9.94 13.04 11.88
CA GLN A 239 8.79 13.61 11.19
C GLN A 239 9.11 14.95 10.53
N VAL A 240 9.93 15.79 11.17
CA VAL A 240 10.41 17.05 10.58
C VAL A 240 11.22 16.76 9.32
N ALA A 241 12.17 15.81 9.40
CA ALA A 241 12.98 15.42 8.24
C ALA A 241 12.10 14.86 7.10
N GLU A 242 11.06 14.11 7.43
CA GLU A 242 10.10 13.58 6.45
C GLU A 242 9.30 14.71 5.79
N LEU A 243 8.73 15.64 6.58
CA LEU A 243 7.95 16.76 6.06
C LEU A 243 8.78 17.66 5.14
N GLN A 244 10.04 17.95 5.49
CA GLN A 244 10.95 18.72 4.65
C GLN A 244 11.30 17.99 3.36
N ARG A 245 11.37 16.66 3.39
CA ARG A 245 11.65 15.85 2.19
C ARG A 245 10.53 15.93 1.17
N TYR A 246 9.28 16.13 1.57
CA TYR A 246 8.16 16.32 0.64
C TYR A 246 8.29 17.58 -0.21
N CYS A 247 9.19 18.49 0.14
CA CYS A 247 9.49 19.70 -0.66
C CYS A 247 10.49 19.41 -1.80
N GLY A 248 11.14 18.26 -1.80
CA GLY A 248 12.06 17.83 -2.85
C GLY A 248 11.33 17.34 -4.11
N PRO A 249 12.04 17.28 -5.25
CA PRO A 249 11.47 16.84 -6.51
C PRO A 249 11.09 15.36 -6.46
N LEU A 250 10.04 15.00 -7.20
CA LEU A 250 9.65 13.61 -7.44
C LEU A 250 10.51 13.00 -8.57
N ALA A 251 10.67 11.69 -8.52
CA ALA A 251 11.30 10.95 -9.61
C ALA A 251 10.41 10.94 -10.86
N ASP A 252 11.06 10.84 -12.02
CA ASP A 252 10.37 10.67 -13.31
C ASP A 252 9.72 9.29 -13.41
N LEU A 253 8.49 9.26 -13.90
CA LEU A 253 7.68 8.06 -14.07
C LEU A 253 7.61 7.56 -15.51
N ALA A 254 8.27 8.20 -16.48
CA ALA A 254 8.17 7.86 -17.90
C ALA A 254 8.55 6.39 -18.21
N ALA A 255 9.46 5.80 -17.45
CA ALA A 255 9.87 4.40 -17.58
C ALA A 255 8.89 3.40 -16.95
N VAL A 256 7.96 3.84 -16.11
CA VAL A 256 7.02 2.98 -15.37
C VAL A 256 5.88 2.55 -16.29
N LYS A 257 5.98 1.35 -16.85
CA LYS A 257 4.96 0.77 -17.76
C LYS A 257 3.90 -0.06 -17.03
N ALA A 258 4.16 -0.40 -15.77
CA ALA A 258 3.21 -1.13 -14.94
C ALA A 258 1.88 -0.35 -14.79
N PRO A 259 0.74 -1.04 -14.75
CA PRO A 259 -0.56 -0.38 -14.59
C PRO A 259 -0.64 0.34 -13.24
N ALA A 260 -1.08 1.59 -13.28
CA ALA A 260 -1.30 2.42 -12.10
C ALA A 260 -2.79 2.47 -11.73
N PHE A 261 -3.06 2.34 -10.45
CA PHE A 261 -4.38 2.46 -9.83
C PHE A 261 -4.36 3.61 -8.85
N ILE A 262 -5.31 4.51 -8.95
CA ILE A 262 -5.38 5.72 -8.13
C ILE A 262 -6.73 5.72 -7.41
N TYR A 263 -6.70 6.01 -6.11
CA TYR A 263 -7.88 5.99 -5.24
C TYR A 263 -7.95 7.31 -4.48
N GLN A 264 -9.08 8.03 -4.59
CA GLN A 264 -9.19 9.35 -4.00
C GLN A 264 -10.61 9.69 -3.53
N GLY A 265 -10.71 10.20 -2.31
CA GLY A 265 -11.94 10.81 -1.78
C GLY A 265 -12.05 12.28 -2.21
N THR A 266 -13.24 12.71 -2.65
CA THR A 266 -13.41 14.10 -3.13
C THR A 266 -13.45 15.14 -2.01
N ALA A 267 -13.69 14.73 -0.78
CA ALA A 267 -13.70 15.60 0.41
C ALA A 267 -12.44 15.43 1.28
N ASP A 268 -11.37 14.85 0.74
CA ASP A 268 -10.11 14.71 1.46
C ASP A 268 -9.44 16.08 1.68
N PRO A 269 -9.31 16.54 2.95
CA PRO A 269 -8.72 17.84 3.24
C PRO A 269 -7.18 17.82 3.31
N LEU A 270 -6.56 16.62 3.36
CA LEU A 270 -5.12 16.44 3.54
C LEU A 270 -4.42 16.19 2.21
N VAL A 271 -5.00 15.31 1.39
CA VAL A 271 -4.53 15.00 0.04
C VAL A 271 -5.69 15.22 -0.91
N THR A 272 -5.66 16.35 -1.61
CA THR A 272 -6.79 16.75 -2.45
C THR A 272 -6.84 16.03 -3.79
N MET A 273 -7.93 16.18 -4.53
CA MET A 273 -8.07 15.65 -5.89
C MET A 273 -6.95 16.07 -6.84
N GLN A 274 -6.27 17.22 -6.57
CA GLN A 274 -5.11 17.65 -7.36
C GLN A 274 -3.99 16.60 -7.38
N SER A 275 -3.78 15.89 -6.26
CA SER A 275 -2.79 14.81 -6.21
C SER A 275 -3.19 13.63 -7.10
N ALA A 276 -4.46 13.24 -7.09
CA ALA A 276 -4.96 12.17 -7.97
C ALA A 276 -4.84 12.55 -9.46
N GLU A 277 -5.14 13.80 -9.80
CA GLU A 277 -4.97 14.32 -11.16
C GLU A 277 -3.50 14.39 -11.57
N TYR A 278 -2.63 14.80 -10.65
CA TYR A 278 -1.18 14.75 -10.87
C TYR A 278 -0.73 13.33 -11.22
N TRP A 279 -1.08 12.33 -10.40
CA TRP A 279 -0.71 10.94 -10.67
C TRP A 279 -1.28 10.44 -11.98
N ARG A 280 -2.53 10.77 -12.29
CA ARG A 280 -3.18 10.43 -13.57
C ARG A 280 -2.44 11.00 -14.78
N ALA A 281 -1.89 12.19 -14.64
CA ALA A 281 -1.16 12.87 -15.74
C ALA A 281 0.28 12.37 -15.90
N HIS A 282 0.91 11.82 -14.86
CA HIS A 282 2.32 11.47 -14.87
C HIS A 282 2.61 9.96 -15.01
N PHE A 283 1.67 9.09 -14.63
CA PHE A 283 1.81 7.68 -14.93
C PHE A 283 1.48 7.40 -16.40
N PRO A 284 2.38 6.76 -17.17
CA PRO A 284 2.14 6.46 -18.59
C PRO A 284 0.97 5.49 -18.83
N ASN A 285 0.64 4.65 -17.85
CA ASN A 285 -0.38 3.61 -17.95
C ASN A 285 -1.30 3.64 -16.71
N VAL A 286 -2.30 4.50 -16.73
CA VAL A 286 -3.33 4.54 -15.67
C VAL A 286 -4.44 3.54 -16.01
N ALA A 287 -4.44 2.41 -15.33
CA ALA A 287 -5.44 1.37 -15.52
C ALA A 287 -6.80 1.76 -14.89
N ARG A 288 -6.78 2.46 -13.74
CA ARG A 288 -8.01 2.83 -13.05
C ARG A 288 -7.81 4.09 -12.18
N LEU A 289 -8.80 4.98 -12.21
CA LEU A 289 -8.97 6.03 -11.21
C LEU A 289 -10.31 5.79 -10.49
N ARG A 290 -10.24 5.44 -9.21
CA ARG A 290 -11.41 5.26 -8.35
C ARG A 290 -11.63 6.52 -7.52
N VAL A 291 -12.73 7.21 -7.78
CA VAL A 291 -13.12 8.42 -7.06
C VAL A 291 -14.29 8.09 -6.14
N TYR A 292 -14.19 8.50 -4.88
CA TYR A 292 -15.20 8.28 -3.85
C TYR A 292 -15.84 9.61 -3.45
N PRO A 293 -17.04 9.91 -3.97
CA PRO A 293 -17.71 11.20 -3.75
C PRO A 293 -18.05 11.42 -2.27
N GLY A 294 -17.68 12.60 -1.75
CA GLY A 294 -17.98 13.00 -0.38
C GLY A 294 -17.13 12.29 0.69
N GLU A 295 -16.20 11.41 0.30
CA GLU A 295 -15.34 10.72 1.25
C GLU A 295 -14.03 11.47 1.48
N ALA A 296 -13.47 11.31 2.69
CA ALA A 296 -12.28 12.02 3.17
C ALA A 296 -11.00 11.17 3.08
N HIS A 297 -10.00 11.48 3.91
CA HIS A 297 -8.67 10.86 3.89
C HIS A 297 -8.64 9.40 4.37
N ASP A 298 -9.73 8.87 4.91
CA ASP A 298 -9.83 7.51 5.40
C ASP A 298 -10.24 6.47 4.33
N ILE A 299 -10.33 6.87 3.06
CA ILE A 299 -10.73 5.98 1.94
C ILE A 299 -9.83 4.75 1.82
N GLN A 300 -8.55 4.85 2.17
CA GLN A 300 -7.60 3.75 2.15
C GLN A 300 -7.96 2.63 3.13
N TYR A 301 -8.74 2.91 4.16
CA TYR A 301 -9.28 1.91 5.08
C TYR A 301 -10.70 1.49 4.68
N ARG A 302 -11.54 2.46 4.32
CA ARG A 302 -12.94 2.22 3.96
C ARG A 302 -13.10 1.31 2.74
N HIS A 303 -12.17 1.41 1.79
CA HIS A 303 -12.18 0.64 0.52
C HIS A 303 -11.00 -0.31 0.42
N TRP A 304 -10.42 -0.71 1.57
CA TRP A 304 -9.30 -1.62 1.58
C TRP A 304 -9.60 -2.98 0.92
N ASP A 305 -10.84 -3.44 1.01
CA ASP A 305 -11.34 -4.62 0.31
C ASP A 305 -11.23 -4.50 -1.22
N GLN A 306 -11.61 -3.34 -1.78
CA GLN A 306 -11.47 -3.07 -3.21
C GLN A 306 -10.01 -2.97 -3.63
N VAL A 307 -9.17 -2.35 -2.78
CA VAL A 307 -7.73 -2.28 -3.02
C VAL A 307 -7.11 -3.68 -3.06
N LEU A 308 -7.53 -4.57 -2.16
CA LEU A 308 -7.07 -5.95 -2.14
C LEU A 308 -7.48 -6.72 -3.42
N LEU A 309 -8.68 -6.49 -3.95
CA LEU A 309 -9.09 -7.06 -5.25
C LEU A 309 -8.20 -6.56 -6.39
N ASP A 310 -8.00 -5.25 -6.48
CA ASP A 310 -7.16 -4.65 -7.52
C ASP A 310 -5.70 -5.16 -7.43
N LEU A 311 -5.14 -5.22 -6.21
CA LEU A 311 -3.80 -5.78 -5.94
C LEU A 311 -3.69 -7.26 -6.34
N SER A 312 -4.75 -8.02 -6.17
CA SER A 312 -4.76 -9.44 -6.54
C SER A 312 -4.89 -9.69 -8.05
N GLY A 313 -5.14 -8.63 -8.83
CA GLY A 313 -5.27 -8.69 -10.29
C GLY A 313 -6.70 -8.83 -10.78
N HIS A 314 -7.69 -8.45 -9.98
CA HIS A 314 -9.12 -8.50 -10.31
C HIS A 314 -9.77 -7.09 -10.31
N PRO A 315 -9.23 -6.13 -11.08
CA PRO A 315 -9.75 -4.76 -11.11
C PRO A 315 -11.13 -4.64 -11.78
N GLU A 316 -11.57 -5.67 -12.48
CA GLU A 316 -12.90 -5.77 -13.10
C GLU A 316 -14.00 -6.11 -12.09
N LEU A 317 -13.63 -6.53 -10.87
CA LEU A 317 -14.56 -6.86 -9.80
C LEU A 317 -14.77 -5.68 -8.86
N THR A 318 -15.98 -5.61 -8.32
CA THR A 318 -16.36 -4.65 -7.27
C THR A 318 -16.86 -5.41 -6.05
N MET A 319 -16.33 -5.05 -4.88
CA MET A 319 -16.80 -5.59 -3.60
C MET A 319 -18.12 -4.94 -3.19
N LEU A 320 -19.12 -5.75 -2.90
CA LEU A 320 -20.43 -5.31 -2.45
C LEU A 320 -20.89 -6.06 -1.19
N CYS A 321 -21.65 -5.35 -0.36
CA CYS A 321 -22.47 -5.95 0.69
C CYS A 321 -23.93 -5.95 0.27
N MET A 322 -24.54 -7.13 0.22
CA MET A 322 -25.96 -7.29 -0.06
C MET A 322 -26.58 -8.33 0.88
N LYS A 323 -27.67 -7.95 1.57
CA LYS A 323 -28.38 -8.84 2.50
C LYS A 323 -27.45 -9.53 3.52
N GLY A 324 -26.49 -8.78 4.07
CA GLY A 324 -25.52 -9.29 5.04
C GLY A 324 -24.45 -10.23 4.47
N ARG A 325 -24.29 -10.31 3.15
CA ARG A 325 -23.26 -11.10 2.48
C ARG A 325 -22.35 -10.20 1.66
N SER A 326 -21.04 -10.31 1.89
CA SER A 326 -20.02 -9.69 1.05
C SER A 326 -19.78 -10.56 -0.18
N GLN A 327 -19.68 -9.93 -1.34
CA GLN A 327 -19.43 -10.62 -2.61
C GLN A 327 -18.67 -9.72 -3.57
N ALA A 328 -17.74 -10.28 -4.32
CA ALA A 328 -17.11 -9.63 -5.45
C ALA A 328 -17.88 -9.97 -6.72
N VAL A 329 -18.31 -8.95 -7.45
CA VAL A 329 -19.09 -9.12 -8.68
C VAL A 329 -18.51 -8.28 -9.80
N PRO A 330 -18.74 -8.60 -11.08
CA PRO A 330 -18.37 -7.75 -12.20
C PRO A 330 -18.94 -6.33 -12.04
N GLU A 331 -18.20 -5.33 -12.46
CA GLU A 331 -18.54 -3.91 -12.29
C GLU A 331 -19.91 -3.56 -12.91
N THR A 332 -20.26 -4.18 -14.05
CA THR A 332 -21.56 -4.02 -14.70
C THR A 332 -22.72 -4.54 -13.84
N GLU A 333 -22.51 -5.64 -13.14
CA GLU A 333 -23.50 -6.19 -12.19
C GLU A 333 -23.56 -5.36 -10.92
N ALA A 334 -22.42 -4.88 -10.42
CA ALA A 334 -22.33 -4.00 -9.26
C ALA A 334 -23.20 -2.76 -9.43
N ALA A 335 -23.12 -2.09 -10.58
CA ALA A 335 -23.93 -0.91 -10.90
C ALA A 335 -25.45 -1.19 -10.83
N ARG A 336 -25.87 -2.38 -11.21
CA ARG A 336 -27.27 -2.82 -11.11
C ARG A 336 -27.66 -3.12 -9.65
N LEU A 337 -26.82 -3.82 -8.91
CA LEU A 337 -27.09 -4.22 -7.52
C LEU A 337 -27.14 -3.02 -6.58
N LEU A 338 -26.29 -2.03 -6.78
CA LEU A 338 -26.31 -0.79 -6.01
C LEU A 338 -27.66 -0.06 -6.09
N LYS A 339 -28.33 -0.12 -7.25
CA LYS A 339 -29.67 0.44 -7.41
C LYS A 339 -30.77 -0.36 -6.68
N THR A 340 -30.47 -1.60 -6.28
CA THR A 340 -31.42 -2.52 -5.61
C THR A 340 -31.11 -2.73 -4.13
N GLY A 341 -30.32 -1.84 -3.52
CA GLY A 341 -30.05 -1.82 -2.09
C GLY A 341 -28.77 -2.52 -1.64
N ALA A 342 -27.88 -2.93 -2.56
CA ALA A 342 -26.52 -3.26 -2.21
C ALA A 342 -25.74 -2.00 -1.80
N THR A 343 -24.66 -2.18 -1.03
CA THR A 343 -23.72 -1.10 -0.68
C THR A 343 -22.30 -1.48 -1.08
N LEU A 344 -21.49 -0.49 -1.40
CA LEU A 344 -20.07 -0.72 -1.66
C LEU A 344 -19.36 -1.29 -0.42
N GLY A 345 -18.43 -2.18 -0.68
CA GLY A 345 -17.54 -2.75 0.33
C GLY A 345 -18.10 -4.00 1.01
N VAL A 346 -17.27 -4.57 1.90
CA VAL A 346 -17.63 -5.73 2.72
C VAL A 346 -18.70 -5.35 3.74
N CYS A 347 -19.52 -6.33 4.14
CA CYS A 347 -20.59 -6.13 5.12
C CYS A 347 -20.07 -5.79 6.54
N ALA A 348 -18.80 -5.84 6.73
CA ALA A 348 -18.12 -5.71 8.00
C ALA A 348 -18.36 -4.37 8.72
N TRP A 349 -18.63 -3.29 7.98
CA TRP A 349 -18.89 -1.96 8.52
C TRP A 349 -20.26 -1.77 9.16
N ARG A 350 -21.12 -2.77 9.09
CA ARG A 350 -22.47 -2.69 9.66
C ARG A 350 -22.47 -3.33 11.05
N ARG A 351 -22.86 -2.54 12.03
CA ARG A 351 -23.20 -2.99 13.38
C ARG A 351 -24.51 -3.79 13.37
#